data_7f13e968b28ecdd5d80d6f7d94391a1e
#
_entry.id   7f13e968b28ecdd5d80d6f7d94391a1e
#
_cell.length_a   1.000
_cell.length_b   1.000
_cell.length_c   1.000
_cell.angle_alpha   90.00
_cell.angle_beta   90.00
_cell.angle_gamma   90.00
#
_symmetry.space_group_name_H-M   'P 1'
#
loop_
_entity.id
_entity.type
_entity.pdbx_description
1 polymer ?
#
loop_
_entity_poly.entity_id
_entity_poly.type
_entity_poly.pdbx_seq_one_letter_code
_entity_poly.pdbx_strand_id
1 'polypeptide(L)'
;MITFKTITGFSRYRVSYSICREWRAVKDKELKDPDRKIKEEINRKYEGREDVGFDAELAKRQKYRRTVLGVVALVVAFAFIFAVTGRQLYLFFGPSMQFLRESWALADDPLVIELRDSVVQVYIEPAAGASRQQLRGSGFNLAQEGLIATNRHLVENALSVRVSFPGRGTFSAESWVVSPYTDLALVILDTEELPYVEISSQPAMPGEEVLIIGNPLQFARVANRGEVLGYREARGRDIPVLVIEALIYPGSSGSPVFNDQGEVVGIIYATLRGSGPDEIRGLAISAAELQLFLNEFR
;
A
#
# COMPACT_ATOMS: atom_id res chain seq x y z
N MET A 1 1.40 -14.06 38.21
CA MET A 1 0.84 -13.54 39.47
C MET A 1 0.90 -12.03 39.39
N ILE A 2 -0.11 -11.44 38.79
CA ILE A 2 -0.21 -9.97 38.58
C ILE A 2 -1.52 -9.53 39.23
N THR A 3 -1.38 -8.73 40.26
CA THR A 3 -2.46 -8.26 41.12
C THR A 3 -3.13 -7.06 40.49
N PHE A 4 -4.38 -7.16 40.10
CA PHE A 4 -5.21 -6.03 39.71
C PHE A 4 -5.77 -5.35 40.95
N LYS A 5 -5.42 -4.10 41.20
CA LYS A 5 -6.02 -3.22 42.18
C LYS A 5 -7.33 -2.65 41.62
N THR A 6 -8.44 -3.11 42.16
CA THR A 6 -9.78 -2.57 41.89
C THR A 6 -9.96 -1.28 42.65
N ILE A 7 -10.20 -0.17 41.96
CA ILE A 7 -10.58 1.11 42.56
C ILE A 7 -12.09 1.08 42.72
N THR A 8 -12.53 0.90 43.96
CA THR A 8 -13.92 1.01 44.39
C THR A 8 -14.30 2.47 44.58
N GLY A 9 -15.19 3.00 43.74
CA GLY A 9 -15.78 4.31 43.82
C GLY A 9 -17.26 4.31 43.49
N PHE A 10 -18.07 3.52 44.19
CA PHE A 10 -19.55 3.61 44.11
C PHE A 10 -20.15 3.34 45.47
N SER A 11 -20.08 4.30 46.36
CA SER A 11 -20.79 4.29 47.64
C SER A 11 -21.44 5.66 47.87
N ARG A 12 -22.58 5.94 47.24
CA ARG A 12 -23.44 7.09 47.58
C ARG A 12 -24.95 6.93 47.29
N TYR A 13 -25.44 5.75 46.96
CA TYR A 13 -26.90 5.59 46.72
C TYR A 13 -27.57 4.48 47.53
N ARG A 14 -26.97 4.02 48.60
CA ARG A 14 -27.54 2.95 49.44
C ARG A 14 -28.22 3.47 50.72
N VAL A 15 -28.25 4.76 50.96
CA VAL A 15 -28.85 5.32 52.21
C VAL A 15 -30.35 5.60 52.05
N SER A 16 -30.88 5.68 50.81
CA SER A 16 -32.29 6.06 50.59
C SER A 16 -33.29 4.92 50.78
N TYR A 17 -32.86 3.65 50.75
CA TYR A 17 -33.84 2.53 50.86
C TYR A 17 -34.08 2.03 52.30
N SER A 18 -33.19 2.27 53.21
CA SER A 18 -33.39 1.92 54.64
C SER A 18 -34.35 2.88 55.34
N ILE A 19 -34.30 4.15 54.98
CA ILE A 19 -35.15 5.24 55.54
C ILE A 19 -36.63 5.03 55.12
N CYS A 20 -36.90 4.52 53.92
CA CYS A 20 -38.24 4.26 53.46
C CYS A 20 -38.92 3.06 54.17
N ARG A 21 -38.13 2.11 54.72
CA ARG A 21 -38.67 0.93 55.42
C ARG A 21 -39.00 1.25 56.88
N GLU A 22 -38.23 2.11 57.56
CA GLU A 22 -38.53 2.59 58.92
C GLU A 22 -39.73 3.50 58.98
N TRP A 23 -39.94 4.34 57.94
CA TRP A 23 -41.14 5.20 57.84
C TRP A 23 -42.47 4.42 57.71
N ARG A 24 -42.46 3.21 57.14
CA ARG A 24 -43.66 2.35 57.03
C ARG A 24 -44.02 1.68 58.36
N ALA A 25 -43.03 1.43 59.20
CA ALA A 25 -43.23 0.74 60.49
C ALA A 25 -43.76 1.71 61.59
N VAL A 26 -43.65 3.00 61.41
CA VAL A 26 -44.15 4.04 62.36
C VAL A 26 -45.61 4.39 62.11
N LYS A 27 -46.20 3.97 60.96
CA LYS A 27 -47.58 4.33 60.58
C LYS A 27 -48.65 3.49 61.30
N ASP A 28 -48.27 2.41 61.99
CA ASP A 28 -49.19 1.46 62.60
C ASP A 28 -49.23 1.49 64.12
N LYS A 29 -48.65 2.52 64.77
CA LYS A 29 -48.87 2.75 66.19
C LYS A 29 -49.71 4.01 66.43
N GLU A 30 -50.99 3.78 66.79
CA GLU A 30 -51.87 4.79 67.36
C GLU A 30 -51.24 5.44 68.59
N LEU A 31 -50.57 6.53 68.43
CA LEU A 31 -50.20 7.48 69.49
C LEU A 31 -50.88 8.80 69.15
N LYS A 32 -51.67 9.30 70.10
CA LYS A 32 -52.31 10.62 70.08
C LYS A 32 -51.19 11.67 69.99
N ASP A 33 -50.81 12.03 68.75
CA ASP A 33 -49.75 12.99 68.47
C ASP A 33 -50.38 14.41 68.44
N PRO A 34 -50.03 15.31 69.35
CA PRO A 34 -50.54 16.67 69.37
C PRO A 34 -50.14 17.48 68.12
N ASP A 35 -49.12 17.05 67.39
CA ASP A 35 -48.65 17.73 66.18
C ASP A 35 -49.35 17.24 64.89
N ARG A 36 -50.36 16.37 64.99
CA ARG A 36 -51.06 15.83 63.82
C ARG A 36 -51.65 16.91 62.94
N LYS A 37 -52.25 17.95 63.55
CA LYS A 37 -52.81 19.12 62.83
C LYS A 37 -51.75 19.91 62.07
N ILE A 38 -50.58 20.06 62.67
CA ILE A 38 -49.44 20.74 62.07
C ILE A 38 -48.90 19.90 60.88
N LYS A 39 -48.78 18.59 61.06
CA LYS A 39 -48.36 17.68 59.98
C LYS A 39 -49.37 17.63 58.82
N GLU A 40 -50.66 17.65 59.11
CA GLU A 40 -51.71 17.70 58.10
C GLU A 40 -51.71 19.04 57.36
N GLU A 41 -51.44 20.14 58.04
CA GLU A 41 -51.33 21.46 57.45
C GLU A 41 -50.07 21.65 56.63
N ILE A 42 -48.93 21.09 57.08
CA ILE A 42 -47.69 21.04 56.34
C ILE A 42 -47.88 20.16 55.08
N ASN A 43 -48.47 18.99 55.23
CA ASN A 43 -48.74 18.10 54.09
C ASN A 43 -49.65 18.76 53.07
N ARG A 44 -50.73 19.43 53.51
CA ARG A 44 -51.64 20.14 52.61
C ARG A 44 -50.97 21.35 51.90
N LYS A 45 -49.97 21.97 52.59
CA LYS A 45 -49.23 23.11 52.02
C LYS A 45 -48.18 22.65 50.99
N TYR A 46 -47.70 21.41 51.08
CA TYR A 46 -46.66 20.86 50.22
C TYR A 46 -47.19 19.77 49.24
N GLU A 47 -48.41 19.20 49.46
CA GLU A 47 -49.03 18.19 48.56
C GLU A 47 -49.41 18.75 47.17
N GLY A 48 -49.33 20.08 46.97
CA GLY A 48 -49.59 20.73 45.67
C GLY A 48 -48.37 21.25 44.96
N ARG A 49 -47.15 21.00 45.51
CA ARG A 49 -45.92 21.27 44.79
C ARG A 49 -45.36 19.96 44.29
N GLU A 50 -46.01 19.40 43.28
CA GLU A 50 -45.38 18.38 42.49
C GLU A 50 -44.06 18.94 41.93
N ASP A 51 -42.95 18.26 42.16
CA ASP A 51 -41.65 18.50 41.57
C ASP A 51 -41.61 18.22 40.06
N VAL A 52 -42.80 18.39 39.41
CA VAL A 52 -43.01 18.13 37.95
C VAL A 52 -42.06 18.98 37.09
N GLY A 53 -41.66 20.16 37.61
CA GLY A 53 -40.71 21.03 36.90
C GLY A 53 -39.27 20.55 36.94
N PHE A 54 -38.84 20.00 38.09
CA PHE A 54 -37.44 19.59 38.29
C PHE A 54 -37.12 18.31 37.52
N ASP A 55 -38.00 17.32 37.57
CA ASP A 55 -37.80 16.05 36.84
C ASP A 55 -37.90 16.24 35.32
N ALA A 56 -38.79 17.14 34.87
CA ALA A 56 -38.91 17.48 33.45
C ALA A 56 -37.68 18.22 32.93
N GLU A 57 -37.07 19.08 33.76
CA GLU A 57 -35.86 19.79 33.39
C GLU A 57 -34.63 18.86 33.39
N LEU A 58 -34.54 17.95 34.34
CA LEU A 58 -33.50 16.89 34.35
C LEU A 58 -33.62 15.96 33.14
N ALA A 59 -34.84 15.54 32.79
CA ALA A 59 -35.11 14.74 31.61
C ALA A 59 -34.74 15.46 30.31
N LYS A 60 -35.04 16.76 30.20
CA LYS A 60 -34.62 17.61 29.06
C LYS A 60 -33.08 17.71 28.98
N ARG A 61 -32.40 17.95 30.10
CA ARG A 61 -30.93 18.01 30.14
C ARG A 61 -30.33 16.66 29.77
N GLN A 62 -30.85 15.54 30.22
CA GLN A 62 -30.40 14.21 29.86
C GLN A 62 -30.62 13.91 28.37
N LYS A 63 -31.79 14.26 27.83
CA LYS A 63 -32.08 14.13 26.40
C LYS A 63 -31.15 14.99 25.56
N TYR A 64 -30.92 16.25 25.95
CA TYR A 64 -29.96 17.14 25.28
C TYR A 64 -28.55 16.59 25.30
N ARG A 65 -28.07 16.14 26.48
CA ARG A 65 -26.72 15.50 26.60
C ARG A 65 -26.60 14.26 25.71
N ARG A 66 -27.62 13.40 25.65
CA ARG A 66 -27.61 12.22 24.75
C ARG A 66 -27.55 12.63 23.28
N THR A 67 -28.31 13.65 22.91
CA THR A 67 -28.32 14.17 21.52
C THR A 67 -26.95 14.78 21.18
N VAL A 68 -26.39 15.61 22.06
CA VAL A 68 -25.06 16.22 21.85
C VAL A 68 -23.98 15.15 21.78
N LEU A 69 -23.99 14.16 22.68
CA LEU A 69 -23.04 13.04 22.63
C LEU A 69 -23.19 12.21 21.35
N GLY A 70 -24.44 11.99 20.89
CA GLY A 70 -24.71 11.31 19.63
C GLY A 70 -24.18 12.07 18.42
N VAL A 71 -24.37 13.38 18.38
CA VAL A 71 -23.84 14.25 17.30
C VAL A 71 -22.30 14.26 17.33
N VAL A 72 -21.70 14.41 18.52
CA VAL A 72 -20.24 14.39 18.66
C VAL A 72 -19.68 13.03 18.20
N ALA A 73 -20.29 11.92 18.62
CA ALA A 73 -19.88 10.59 18.19
C ALA A 73 -19.99 10.41 16.67
N LEU A 74 -21.05 10.95 16.06
CA LEU A 74 -21.25 10.89 14.61
C LEU A 74 -20.21 11.75 13.86
N VAL A 75 -19.90 12.94 14.36
CA VAL A 75 -18.85 13.81 13.79
C VAL A 75 -17.46 13.15 13.91
N VAL A 76 -17.15 12.54 15.06
CA VAL A 76 -15.90 11.81 15.26
C VAL A 76 -15.80 10.60 14.35
N ALA A 77 -16.89 9.83 14.20
CA ALA A 77 -16.95 8.70 13.29
C ALA A 77 -16.77 9.15 11.82
N PHE A 78 -17.42 10.25 11.43
CA PHE A 78 -17.28 10.80 10.08
C PHE A 78 -15.88 11.33 9.83
N ALA A 79 -15.27 12.04 10.80
CA ALA A 79 -13.90 12.51 10.71
C ALA A 79 -12.90 11.33 10.63
N PHE A 80 -13.14 10.25 11.37
CA PHE A 80 -12.32 9.04 11.31
C PHE A 80 -12.46 8.33 9.95
N ILE A 81 -13.68 8.15 9.46
CA ILE A 81 -13.93 7.59 8.12
C ILE A 81 -13.25 8.47 7.06
N PHE A 82 -13.39 9.79 7.14
CA PHE A 82 -12.76 10.73 6.20
C PHE A 82 -11.24 10.66 6.27
N ALA A 83 -10.65 10.57 7.47
CA ALA A 83 -9.20 10.44 7.65
C ALA A 83 -8.66 9.11 7.07
N VAL A 84 -9.38 8.01 7.28
CA VAL A 84 -9.00 6.69 6.75
C VAL A 84 -9.23 6.61 5.25
N THR A 85 -10.41 7.02 4.76
CA THR A 85 -10.73 6.99 3.32
C THR A 85 -9.97 8.06 2.54
N GLY A 86 -9.78 9.26 3.09
CA GLY A 86 -9.00 10.33 2.47
C GLY A 86 -7.54 9.94 2.29
N ARG A 87 -6.94 9.25 3.27
CA ARG A 87 -5.61 8.68 3.14
C ARG A 87 -5.55 7.58 2.07
N GLN A 88 -6.54 6.71 2.00
CA GLN A 88 -6.65 5.68 0.96
C GLN A 88 -6.88 6.31 -0.42
N LEU A 89 -7.75 7.32 -0.53
CA LEU A 89 -7.98 8.08 -1.76
C LEU A 89 -6.72 8.84 -2.20
N TYR A 90 -5.98 9.45 -1.27
CA TYR A 90 -4.71 10.12 -1.59
C TYR A 90 -3.66 9.12 -2.11
N LEU A 91 -3.60 7.91 -1.56
CA LEU A 91 -2.73 6.84 -2.07
C LEU A 91 -3.17 6.33 -3.44
N PHE A 92 -4.49 6.36 -3.74
CA PHE A 92 -5.05 5.92 -5.01
C PHE A 92 -5.04 7.02 -6.10
N PHE A 93 -5.27 8.29 -5.75
CA PHE A 93 -5.39 9.41 -6.69
C PHE A 93 -4.23 10.40 -6.62
N GLY A 94 -3.24 10.15 -5.77
CA GLY A 94 -2.04 10.98 -5.63
C GLY A 94 -1.07 10.84 -6.83
N PRO A 95 0.13 11.41 -6.74
CA PRO A 95 1.17 11.38 -7.78
C PRO A 95 1.48 9.96 -8.29
N SER A 96 1.16 8.94 -7.45
CA SER A 96 1.32 7.52 -7.80
C SER A 96 0.49 7.04 -8.99
N MET A 97 -0.46 7.84 -9.50
CA MET A 97 -1.29 7.47 -10.66
C MET A 97 -0.84 8.17 -11.96
N GLN A 98 0.15 9.06 -11.90
CA GLN A 98 0.66 9.76 -13.08
C GLN A 98 1.19 8.76 -14.12
N PHE A 99 1.91 7.72 -13.68
CA PHE A 99 2.44 6.69 -14.57
C PHE A 99 1.35 5.90 -15.34
N LEU A 100 0.16 5.71 -14.73
CA LEU A 100 -0.95 5.06 -15.43
C LEU A 100 -1.55 5.99 -16.48
N ARG A 101 -1.62 7.28 -16.21
CA ARG A 101 -2.12 8.27 -17.19
C ARG A 101 -1.18 8.33 -18.40
N GLU A 102 0.12 8.33 -18.18
CA GLU A 102 1.12 8.27 -19.26
C GLU A 102 1.01 6.96 -20.04
N SER A 103 0.90 5.82 -19.33
CA SER A 103 0.72 4.53 -19.98
C SER A 103 -0.58 4.43 -20.80
N TRP A 104 -1.65 5.07 -20.36
CA TRP A 104 -2.89 5.15 -21.15
C TRP A 104 -2.73 6.03 -22.39
N ALA A 105 -2.00 7.14 -22.30
CA ALA A 105 -1.69 7.97 -23.45
C ALA A 105 -0.83 7.24 -24.51
N LEU A 106 -0.04 6.25 -24.07
CA LEU A 106 0.80 5.40 -24.93
C LEU A 106 0.10 4.07 -25.34
N ALA A 107 -1.16 3.88 -24.97
CA ALA A 107 -1.85 2.60 -25.17
C ALA A 107 -2.00 2.24 -26.66
N ASP A 108 -2.16 3.26 -27.52
CA ASP A 108 -2.36 3.11 -28.96
C ASP A 108 -1.07 3.35 -29.76
N ASP A 109 0.08 3.55 -29.08
CA ASP A 109 1.38 3.68 -29.75
C ASP A 109 1.79 2.33 -30.38
N PRO A 110 2.02 2.24 -31.70
CA PRO A 110 2.33 0.99 -32.39
C PRO A 110 3.55 0.28 -31.81
N LEU A 111 4.60 1.03 -31.44
CA LEU A 111 5.82 0.48 -30.85
C LEU A 111 5.53 -0.13 -29.47
N VAL A 112 4.72 0.53 -28.65
CA VAL A 112 4.32 0.02 -27.34
C VAL A 112 3.48 -1.25 -27.47
N ILE A 113 2.57 -1.30 -28.44
CA ILE A 113 1.74 -2.49 -28.71
C ILE A 113 2.62 -3.68 -29.07
N GLU A 114 3.59 -3.49 -29.96
CA GLU A 114 4.52 -4.54 -30.39
C GLU A 114 5.40 -5.05 -29.24
N LEU A 115 6.02 -4.15 -28.50
CA LEU A 115 7.01 -4.49 -27.47
C LEU A 115 6.40 -5.10 -26.20
N ARG A 116 5.15 -4.70 -25.87
CA ARG A 116 4.48 -5.15 -24.64
C ARG A 116 4.40 -6.67 -24.49
N ASP A 117 4.27 -7.40 -25.58
CA ASP A 117 4.06 -8.85 -25.52
C ASP A 117 5.32 -9.61 -25.11
N SER A 118 6.50 -9.00 -25.32
CA SER A 118 7.78 -9.53 -24.89
C SER A 118 8.16 -9.18 -23.45
N VAL A 119 7.43 -8.23 -22.83
CA VAL A 119 7.66 -7.83 -21.43
C VAL A 119 6.81 -8.69 -20.49
N VAL A 120 7.47 -9.32 -19.53
CA VAL A 120 6.91 -10.33 -18.65
C VAL A 120 6.92 -9.90 -17.19
N GLN A 121 6.05 -10.53 -16.41
CA GLN A 121 6.09 -10.44 -14.95
C GLN A 121 6.81 -11.66 -14.40
N VAL A 122 7.81 -11.43 -13.56
CA VAL A 122 8.58 -12.48 -12.89
C VAL A 122 8.06 -12.62 -11.47
N TYR A 123 7.65 -13.82 -11.10
CA TYR A 123 7.19 -14.22 -9.78
C TYR A 123 8.27 -15.06 -9.11
N ILE A 124 8.68 -14.67 -7.92
CA ILE A 124 9.75 -15.30 -7.19
C ILE A 124 9.20 -15.85 -5.88
N GLU A 125 9.39 -17.14 -5.64
CA GLU A 125 9.19 -17.75 -4.36
C GLU A 125 10.53 -17.78 -3.62
N PRO A 126 10.68 -17.05 -2.51
CA PRO A 126 11.94 -16.99 -1.79
C PRO A 126 12.25 -18.30 -1.08
N ALA A 127 13.52 -18.62 -0.93
CA ALA A 127 13.97 -19.77 -0.16
C ALA A 127 13.58 -19.68 1.32
N ALA A 128 13.50 -20.80 2.02
CA ALA A 128 13.12 -20.88 3.43
C ALA A 128 14.05 -20.02 4.31
N GLY A 129 13.45 -19.13 5.12
CA GLY A 129 14.18 -18.19 5.98
C GLY A 129 14.17 -16.73 5.47
N ALA A 130 13.82 -16.49 4.22
CA ALA A 130 13.52 -15.17 3.70
C ALA A 130 12.06 -14.76 3.99
N SER A 131 11.70 -13.51 3.69
CA SER A 131 10.30 -13.06 3.82
C SER A 131 9.35 -14.01 3.11
N ARG A 132 8.27 -14.43 3.79
CA ARG A 132 7.23 -15.31 3.21
C ARG A 132 6.41 -14.62 2.10
N GLN A 133 6.71 -13.39 1.76
CA GLN A 133 6.00 -12.67 0.70
C GLN A 133 6.61 -13.03 -0.65
N GLN A 134 5.76 -13.45 -1.57
CA GLN A 134 6.13 -13.62 -2.97
C GLN A 134 6.65 -12.30 -3.52
N LEU A 135 7.89 -12.30 -4.01
CA LEU A 135 8.48 -11.16 -4.67
C LEU A 135 8.00 -11.13 -6.13
N ARG A 136 7.93 -9.94 -6.69
CA ARG A 136 7.54 -9.72 -8.08
C ARG A 136 8.43 -8.66 -8.70
N GLY A 137 8.77 -8.88 -9.95
CA GLY A 137 9.54 -7.94 -10.74
C GLY A 137 9.13 -8.00 -12.20
N SER A 138 9.88 -7.31 -13.02
CA SER A 138 9.76 -7.30 -14.47
C SER A 138 10.87 -8.14 -15.08
N GLY A 139 10.67 -8.53 -16.31
CA GLY A 139 11.64 -9.13 -17.21
C GLY A 139 11.20 -8.94 -18.65
N PHE A 140 12.03 -9.37 -19.58
CA PHE A 140 11.69 -9.37 -21.00
C PHE A 140 12.35 -10.55 -21.68
N ASN A 141 11.70 -11.03 -22.73
CA ASN A 141 12.14 -12.19 -23.46
C ASN A 141 13.11 -11.81 -24.58
N LEU A 142 14.18 -12.57 -24.71
CA LEU A 142 15.27 -12.38 -25.69
C LEU A 142 15.28 -13.44 -26.80
N ALA A 143 14.48 -14.51 -26.67
CA ALA A 143 14.46 -15.61 -27.65
C ALA A 143 13.11 -16.30 -27.68
N GLN A 144 12.76 -16.89 -28.82
CA GLN A 144 11.48 -17.62 -29.02
C GLN A 144 11.33 -18.80 -28.04
N GLU A 145 12.45 -19.37 -27.59
CA GLU A 145 12.50 -20.49 -26.66
C GLU A 145 12.31 -20.08 -25.20
N GLY A 146 12.22 -18.78 -24.92
CA GLY A 146 11.97 -18.27 -23.56
C GLY A 146 13.26 -18.03 -22.76
N LEU A 147 14.11 -17.14 -23.24
CA LEU A 147 15.26 -16.62 -22.51
C LEU A 147 14.94 -15.25 -21.92
N ILE A 148 14.68 -15.21 -20.64
CA ILE A 148 14.20 -13.99 -19.96
C ILE A 148 15.36 -13.27 -19.28
N ALA A 149 15.58 -12.01 -19.64
CA ALA A 149 16.47 -11.12 -18.90
C ALA A 149 15.71 -10.45 -17.74
N THR A 150 16.33 -10.39 -16.55
CA THR A 150 15.83 -9.74 -15.36
C THR A 150 16.98 -9.34 -14.44
N ASN A 151 16.70 -8.85 -13.22
CA ASN A 151 17.76 -8.54 -12.26
C ASN A 151 18.14 -9.74 -11.39
N ARG A 152 19.43 -9.80 -11.05
CA ARG A 152 20.00 -10.79 -10.14
C ARG A 152 19.33 -10.77 -8.78
N HIS A 153 19.19 -9.57 -8.16
CA HIS A 153 18.61 -9.43 -6.82
C HIS A 153 17.17 -9.99 -6.70
N LEU A 154 16.46 -10.16 -7.82
CA LEU A 154 15.14 -10.79 -7.83
C LEU A 154 15.22 -12.30 -7.66
N VAL A 155 16.20 -12.97 -8.29
CA VAL A 155 16.22 -14.42 -8.45
C VAL A 155 17.35 -15.13 -7.71
N GLU A 156 18.39 -14.44 -7.22
CA GLU A 156 19.58 -15.06 -6.63
C GLU A 156 19.30 -15.97 -5.41
N ASN A 157 18.23 -15.69 -4.65
CA ASN A 157 17.79 -16.46 -3.48
C ASN A 157 16.43 -17.12 -3.70
N ALA A 158 16.05 -17.37 -4.94
CA ALA A 158 14.77 -17.97 -5.27
C ALA A 158 14.78 -19.49 -5.00
N LEU A 159 13.67 -20.00 -4.48
CA LEU A 159 13.36 -21.43 -4.47
C LEU A 159 12.75 -21.86 -5.81
N SER A 160 11.87 -21.01 -6.35
CA SER A 160 11.28 -21.19 -7.66
C SER A 160 11.05 -19.83 -8.34
N VAL A 161 11.13 -19.83 -9.66
CA VAL A 161 10.86 -18.68 -10.50
C VAL A 161 9.77 -19.05 -11.49
N ARG A 162 8.77 -18.18 -11.64
CA ARG A 162 7.72 -18.32 -12.65
C ARG A 162 7.62 -17.03 -13.44
N VAL A 163 7.42 -17.17 -14.73
CA VAL A 163 7.33 -16.05 -15.68
C VAL A 163 5.96 -16.04 -16.31
N SER A 164 5.26 -14.90 -16.22
CA SER A 164 3.94 -14.72 -16.81
C SER A 164 4.01 -13.85 -18.05
N PHE A 165 3.62 -14.41 -19.17
CA PHE A 165 3.38 -13.71 -20.42
C PHE A 165 1.89 -13.34 -20.49
N PRO A 166 1.54 -12.06 -20.56
CA PRO A 166 0.16 -11.64 -20.64
C PRO A 166 -0.53 -12.20 -21.89
N GLY A 167 -1.68 -12.86 -21.67
CA GLY A 167 -2.43 -13.51 -22.75
C GLY A 167 -1.91 -14.89 -23.19
N ARG A 168 -0.73 -15.33 -22.70
CA ARG A 168 -0.12 -16.63 -23.09
C ARG A 168 0.05 -17.59 -21.91
N GLY A 169 -0.07 -17.13 -20.66
CA GLY A 169 0.01 -17.96 -19.48
C GLY A 169 1.25 -17.74 -18.63
N THR A 170 1.45 -18.62 -17.66
CA THR A 170 2.56 -18.58 -16.72
C THR A 170 3.37 -19.86 -16.84
N PHE A 171 4.67 -19.71 -17.06
CA PHE A 171 5.66 -20.77 -17.23
C PHE A 171 6.54 -20.88 -16.00
N SER A 172 6.89 -22.08 -15.59
CA SER A 172 7.91 -22.30 -14.57
C SER A 172 9.29 -22.26 -15.21
N ALA A 173 10.23 -21.60 -14.56
CA ALA A 173 11.62 -21.63 -15.01
C ALA A 173 12.18 -23.04 -14.88
N GLU A 174 12.90 -23.48 -15.90
CA GLU A 174 13.72 -24.70 -15.88
C GLU A 174 14.96 -24.45 -15.02
N SER A 175 15.62 -23.32 -15.26
CA SER A 175 16.80 -22.87 -14.53
C SER A 175 16.99 -21.35 -14.65
N TRP A 176 17.94 -20.82 -13.89
CA TRP A 176 18.38 -19.43 -14.03
C TRP A 176 19.86 -19.31 -13.69
N VAL A 177 20.50 -18.34 -14.30
CA VAL A 177 21.90 -17.97 -14.03
C VAL A 177 21.98 -16.51 -13.67
N VAL A 178 22.91 -16.14 -12.78
CA VAL A 178 23.12 -14.77 -12.33
C VAL A 178 24.54 -14.31 -12.69
N SER A 179 24.64 -13.05 -13.11
CA SER A 179 25.94 -12.46 -13.37
C SER A 179 26.72 -12.29 -12.07
N PRO A 180 28.00 -12.64 -12.01
CA PRO A 180 28.83 -12.37 -10.84
C PRO A 180 29.23 -10.90 -10.71
N TYR A 181 29.17 -10.12 -11.80
CA TYR A 181 29.72 -8.76 -11.88
C TYR A 181 28.62 -7.68 -11.84
N THR A 182 27.45 -7.99 -12.38
CA THR A 182 26.34 -7.05 -12.53
C THR A 182 25.06 -7.56 -11.87
N ASP A 183 24.06 -6.70 -11.72
CA ASP A 183 22.75 -7.09 -11.20
C ASP A 183 21.86 -7.65 -12.32
N LEU A 184 22.39 -8.60 -13.11
CA LEU A 184 21.70 -9.26 -14.20
C LEU A 184 21.48 -10.74 -13.90
N ALA A 185 20.38 -11.27 -14.41
CA ALA A 185 20.06 -12.69 -14.44
C ALA A 185 19.37 -13.06 -15.74
N LEU A 186 19.59 -14.30 -16.16
CA LEU A 186 18.85 -14.96 -17.26
C LEU A 186 18.03 -16.09 -16.67
N VAL A 187 16.75 -16.13 -16.99
CA VAL A 187 15.84 -17.19 -16.60
C VAL A 187 15.45 -17.96 -17.87
N ILE A 188 15.67 -19.27 -17.82
CA ILE A 188 15.48 -20.18 -18.96
C ILE A 188 14.12 -20.88 -18.80
N LEU A 189 13.32 -20.81 -19.84
CA LEU A 189 12.06 -21.54 -19.94
C LEU A 189 12.22 -22.68 -20.95
N ASP A 190 11.38 -23.69 -20.83
CA ASP A 190 11.23 -24.74 -21.84
C ASP A 190 9.93 -24.47 -22.60
N THR A 191 10.01 -23.64 -23.64
CA THR A 191 8.86 -23.22 -24.44
C THR A 191 9.26 -22.94 -25.87
N GLU A 192 8.29 -22.67 -26.72
CA GLU A 192 8.48 -22.30 -28.12
C GLU A 192 7.56 -21.14 -28.51
N GLU A 193 7.91 -20.40 -29.56
CA GLU A 193 7.09 -19.37 -30.21
C GLU A 193 6.68 -18.19 -29.31
N LEU A 194 7.52 -17.82 -28.33
CA LEU A 194 7.30 -16.64 -27.51
C LEU A 194 7.77 -15.35 -28.22
N PRO A 195 7.05 -14.21 -28.02
CA PRO A 195 7.51 -12.92 -28.50
C PRO A 195 8.80 -12.53 -27.80
N TYR A 196 9.72 -11.94 -28.53
CA TYR A 196 11.03 -11.52 -28.01
C TYR A 196 11.41 -10.15 -28.54
N VAL A 197 12.44 -9.54 -27.95
CA VAL A 197 13.00 -8.25 -28.36
C VAL A 197 14.50 -8.38 -28.61
N GLU A 198 15.01 -7.50 -29.44
CA GLU A 198 16.41 -7.42 -29.75
C GLU A 198 17.17 -6.46 -28.81
N ILE A 199 18.46 -6.69 -28.67
CA ILE A 199 19.34 -5.86 -27.85
C ILE A 199 20.10 -4.93 -28.80
N SER A 200 20.08 -3.65 -28.50
CA SER A 200 20.80 -2.65 -29.29
C SER A 200 22.31 -2.90 -29.24
N SER A 201 22.94 -2.79 -30.40
CA SER A 201 24.40 -2.78 -30.52
C SER A 201 25.02 -1.42 -30.23
N GLN A 202 24.19 -0.37 -30.15
CA GLN A 202 24.62 1.01 -29.90
C GLN A 202 24.32 1.41 -28.44
N PRO A 203 25.23 2.16 -27.80
CA PRO A 203 24.96 2.70 -26.50
C PRO A 203 23.91 3.82 -26.57
N ALA A 204 23.03 3.91 -25.57
CA ALA A 204 22.11 5.03 -25.47
C ALA A 204 22.86 6.36 -25.25
N MET A 205 22.44 7.42 -25.94
CA MET A 205 23.11 8.71 -25.89
C MET A 205 22.37 9.69 -24.98
N PRO A 206 23.07 10.60 -24.27
CA PRO A 206 22.43 11.66 -23.50
C PRO A 206 21.48 12.50 -24.39
N GLY A 207 20.26 12.79 -23.88
CA GLY A 207 19.21 13.49 -24.61
C GLY A 207 18.33 12.58 -25.47
N GLU A 208 18.63 11.28 -25.55
CA GLU A 208 17.81 10.31 -26.27
C GLU A 208 16.52 10.01 -25.52
N GLU A 209 15.37 10.09 -26.21
CA GLU A 209 14.11 9.62 -25.67
C GLU A 209 14.08 8.08 -25.63
N VAL A 210 13.61 7.56 -24.52
CA VAL A 210 13.50 6.12 -24.31
C VAL A 210 12.11 5.73 -23.84
N LEU A 211 11.72 4.49 -24.13
CA LEU A 211 10.49 3.86 -23.68
C LEU A 211 10.81 2.80 -22.64
N ILE A 212 10.13 2.85 -21.49
CA ILE A 212 10.28 1.85 -20.43
C ILE A 212 8.95 1.12 -20.27
N ILE A 213 8.96 -0.19 -20.39
CA ILE A 213 7.76 -1.02 -20.19
C ILE A 213 8.02 -2.00 -19.05
N GLY A 214 7.18 -1.98 -18.01
CA GLY A 214 7.39 -2.82 -16.85
C GLY A 214 6.12 -3.11 -16.05
N ASN A 215 6.29 -3.69 -14.86
CA ASN A 215 5.17 -4.11 -14.01
C ASN A 215 5.20 -3.38 -12.65
N PRO A 216 5.17 -2.02 -12.63
CA PRO A 216 5.23 -1.26 -11.39
C PRO A 216 3.98 -1.50 -10.53
N LEU A 217 4.16 -1.58 -9.20
CA LEU A 217 3.06 -1.70 -8.23
C LEU A 217 2.06 -2.82 -8.55
N GLN A 218 2.50 -3.87 -9.23
CA GLN A 218 1.68 -5.01 -9.71
C GLN A 218 0.77 -4.71 -10.92
N PHE A 219 0.81 -3.51 -11.49
CA PHE A 219 0.18 -3.22 -12.77
C PHE A 219 1.02 -3.84 -13.89
N ALA A 220 0.36 -4.54 -14.80
CA ALA A 220 1.06 -5.23 -15.88
C ALA A 220 1.36 -4.28 -17.05
N ARG A 221 2.61 -4.34 -17.56
CA ARG A 221 3.05 -3.70 -18.80
C ARG A 221 2.72 -2.22 -18.91
N VAL A 222 3.02 -1.47 -17.85
CA VAL A 222 2.91 -0.02 -17.83
C VAL A 222 4.04 0.56 -18.67
N ALA A 223 3.70 1.38 -19.63
CA ALA A 223 4.64 2.08 -20.50
C ALA A 223 4.84 3.53 -20.03
N ASN A 224 6.09 3.95 -19.95
CA ASN A 224 6.49 5.32 -19.64
C ASN A 224 7.54 5.79 -20.64
N ARG A 225 7.52 7.07 -21.02
CA ARG A 225 8.64 7.69 -21.70
C ARG A 225 9.63 8.24 -20.68
N GLY A 226 10.87 8.34 -21.08
CA GLY A 226 11.94 8.94 -20.31
C GLY A 226 13.01 9.53 -21.22
N GLU A 227 13.99 10.18 -20.62
CA GLU A 227 15.14 10.75 -21.32
C GLU A 227 16.43 10.24 -20.69
N VAL A 228 17.39 9.87 -21.50
CA VAL A 228 18.72 9.50 -21.07
C VAL A 228 19.48 10.74 -20.61
N LEU A 229 19.82 10.82 -19.32
CA LEU A 229 20.63 11.90 -18.77
C LEU A 229 22.15 11.66 -18.95
N GLY A 230 22.55 10.43 -19.17
CA GLY A 230 23.95 10.02 -19.36
C GLY A 230 24.34 8.82 -18.53
N TYR A 231 25.64 8.65 -18.38
CA TYR A 231 26.23 7.56 -17.61
C TYR A 231 26.87 8.05 -16.32
N ARG A 232 26.80 7.25 -15.28
CA ARG A 232 27.36 7.56 -13.97
C ARG A 232 28.11 6.36 -13.41
N GLU A 233 29.25 6.61 -12.78
CA GLU A 233 29.89 5.60 -11.95
C GLU A 233 29.01 5.28 -10.73
N ALA A 234 28.73 4.00 -10.53
CA ALA A 234 28.00 3.54 -9.35
C ALA A 234 29.01 3.15 -8.26
N ARG A 235 28.72 3.57 -7.01
CA ARG A 235 29.59 3.22 -5.87
C ARG A 235 29.76 1.71 -5.77
N GLY A 236 31.02 1.25 -5.79
CA GLY A 236 31.38 -0.16 -5.67
C GLY A 236 31.17 -0.97 -6.95
N ARG A 237 31.03 -0.29 -8.11
CA ARG A 237 30.97 -0.92 -9.43
C ARG A 237 31.93 -0.18 -10.36
N ASP A 238 32.76 -0.93 -11.07
CA ASP A 238 33.68 -0.39 -12.10
C ASP A 238 32.96 -0.11 -13.43
N ILE A 239 31.64 -0.45 -13.51
CA ILE A 239 30.84 -0.36 -14.72
C ILE A 239 29.86 0.81 -14.58
N PRO A 240 29.90 1.78 -15.50
CA PRO A 240 28.99 2.90 -15.46
C PRO A 240 27.52 2.46 -15.70
N VAL A 241 26.63 3.05 -14.97
CA VAL A 241 25.18 2.82 -15.09
C VAL A 241 24.51 3.97 -15.83
N LEU A 242 23.51 3.65 -16.61
CA LEU A 242 22.70 4.60 -17.35
C LEU A 242 21.74 5.31 -16.38
N VAL A 243 21.68 6.62 -16.45
CA VAL A 243 20.75 7.46 -15.67
C VAL A 243 19.66 7.95 -16.59
N ILE A 244 18.41 7.69 -16.21
CA ILE A 244 17.23 8.01 -17.00
C ILE A 244 16.29 8.85 -16.14
N GLU A 245 15.83 9.97 -16.68
CA GLU A 245 14.73 10.75 -16.11
C GLU A 245 13.41 10.11 -16.53
N ALA A 246 12.79 9.38 -15.62
CA ALA A 246 11.54 8.68 -15.85
C ALA A 246 10.83 8.35 -14.52
N LEU A 247 9.52 8.13 -14.58
CA LEU A 247 8.73 7.66 -13.45
C LEU A 247 8.98 6.16 -13.21
N ILE A 248 9.84 5.84 -12.25
CA ILE A 248 10.17 4.47 -11.88
C ILE A 248 9.64 4.15 -10.50
N TYR A 249 8.93 3.04 -10.37
CA TYR A 249 8.28 2.60 -9.14
C TYR A 249 8.72 1.19 -8.73
N PRO A 250 8.49 0.77 -7.48
CA PRO A 250 8.72 -0.62 -7.04
C PRO A 250 8.02 -1.62 -7.96
N GLY A 251 8.73 -2.65 -8.40
CA GLY A 251 8.29 -3.61 -9.40
C GLY A 251 8.80 -3.33 -10.83
N SER A 252 9.37 -2.16 -11.08
CA SER A 252 10.05 -1.85 -12.35
C SER A 252 11.43 -2.50 -12.47
N SER A 253 11.99 -3.08 -11.41
CA SER A 253 13.24 -3.85 -11.51
C SER A 253 13.12 -4.95 -12.56
N GLY A 254 14.09 -5.03 -13.48
CA GLY A 254 14.09 -5.93 -14.63
C GLY A 254 13.34 -5.41 -15.87
N SER A 255 12.76 -4.20 -15.82
CA SER A 255 12.12 -3.59 -16.98
C SER A 255 13.13 -3.23 -18.06
N PRO A 256 12.86 -3.57 -19.34
CA PRO A 256 13.67 -3.09 -20.44
C PRO A 256 13.49 -1.58 -20.66
N VAL A 257 14.55 -0.96 -21.12
CA VAL A 257 14.60 0.40 -21.66
C VAL A 257 14.83 0.27 -23.15
N PHE A 258 13.92 0.78 -23.97
CA PHE A 258 13.94 0.69 -25.42
C PHE A 258 14.32 2.01 -26.05
N ASN A 259 15.04 1.98 -27.16
CA ASN A 259 15.20 3.10 -28.07
C ASN A 259 13.97 3.27 -28.98
N ASP A 260 14.03 4.20 -29.91
CA ASP A 260 12.97 4.49 -30.90
C ASP A 260 12.83 3.40 -31.98
N GLN A 261 13.82 2.51 -32.12
CA GLN A 261 13.77 1.32 -33.00
C GLN A 261 13.15 0.11 -32.29
N GLY A 262 12.83 0.17 -30.98
CA GLY A 262 12.31 -0.95 -30.21
C GLY A 262 13.38 -1.92 -29.71
N GLU A 263 14.66 -1.54 -29.79
CA GLU A 263 15.75 -2.34 -29.28
C GLU A 263 16.07 -1.99 -27.81
N VAL A 264 16.47 -2.98 -27.04
CA VAL A 264 16.82 -2.80 -25.62
C VAL A 264 18.17 -2.10 -25.50
N VAL A 265 18.20 -0.92 -24.89
CA VAL A 265 19.41 -0.12 -24.58
C VAL A 265 19.82 -0.22 -23.10
N GLY A 266 18.95 -0.75 -22.24
CA GLY A 266 19.25 -0.92 -20.82
C GLY A 266 18.17 -1.70 -20.06
N ILE A 267 18.48 -2.00 -18.78
CA ILE A 267 17.60 -2.76 -17.87
C ILE A 267 17.54 -2.00 -16.54
N ILE A 268 16.35 -1.58 -16.14
CA ILE A 268 16.11 -0.90 -14.87
C ILE A 268 16.45 -1.84 -13.71
N TYR A 269 17.27 -1.37 -12.75
CA TYR A 269 17.59 -2.15 -11.55
C TYR A 269 17.39 -1.39 -10.24
N ALA A 270 17.40 -0.05 -10.27
CA ALA A 270 17.28 0.78 -9.08
C ALA A 270 16.68 2.15 -9.41
N THR A 271 16.35 2.90 -8.37
CA THR A 271 15.97 4.31 -8.46
C THR A 271 16.89 5.18 -7.64
N LEU A 272 17.14 6.39 -8.12
CA LEU A 272 17.84 7.44 -7.42
C LEU A 272 16.83 8.56 -7.13
N ARG A 273 16.71 8.97 -5.88
CA ARG A 273 15.96 10.17 -5.52
C ARG A 273 16.86 11.39 -5.65
N GLY A 274 16.41 12.37 -6.41
CA GLY A 274 17.04 13.67 -6.50
C GLY A 274 16.78 14.55 -5.29
N SER A 275 17.14 15.82 -5.37
CA SER A 275 16.98 16.79 -4.27
C SER A 275 15.55 17.28 -4.09
N GLY A 276 14.68 17.09 -5.09
CA GLY A 276 13.26 17.46 -5.07
C GLY A 276 12.36 16.29 -4.65
N PRO A 277 11.17 16.58 -4.09
CA PRO A 277 10.22 15.54 -3.64
C PRO A 277 9.74 14.63 -4.78
N ASP A 278 9.71 15.10 -6.00
CA ASP A 278 9.21 14.40 -7.18
C ASP A 278 10.32 14.02 -8.18
N GLU A 279 11.59 14.27 -7.83
CA GLU A 279 12.73 13.99 -8.70
C GLU A 279 13.18 12.52 -8.52
N ILE A 280 12.56 11.64 -9.30
CA ILE A 280 12.92 10.22 -9.35
C ILE A 280 13.65 9.97 -10.67
N ARG A 281 14.83 9.35 -10.59
CA ARG A 281 15.62 8.93 -11.74
C ARG A 281 15.76 7.41 -11.72
N GLY A 282 15.62 6.79 -12.88
CA GLY A 282 15.93 5.40 -13.09
C GLY A 282 17.43 5.19 -13.22
N LEU A 283 17.91 4.11 -12.64
CA LEU A 283 19.24 3.58 -12.91
C LEU A 283 19.11 2.28 -13.70
N ALA A 284 19.77 2.21 -14.85
CA ALA A 284 19.74 1.02 -15.69
C ALA A 284 21.14 0.49 -15.96
N ILE A 285 21.25 -0.83 -16.04
CA ILE A 285 22.43 -1.53 -16.55
C ILE A 285 22.36 -1.43 -18.08
N SER A 286 23.46 -1.10 -18.74
CA SER A 286 23.48 -0.93 -20.18
C SER A 286 23.26 -2.24 -20.94
N ALA A 287 22.74 -2.15 -22.15
CA ALA A 287 22.59 -3.30 -23.06
C ALA A 287 23.93 -3.98 -23.38
N ALA A 288 25.04 -3.23 -23.41
CA ALA A 288 26.38 -3.80 -23.61
C ALA A 288 26.73 -4.81 -22.52
N GLU A 289 26.41 -4.52 -21.25
CA GLU A 289 26.63 -5.45 -20.15
C GLU A 289 25.78 -6.73 -20.27
N LEU A 290 24.53 -6.58 -20.74
CA LEU A 290 23.67 -7.74 -21.03
C LEU A 290 24.25 -8.58 -22.16
N GLN A 291 24.77 -7.98 -23.23
CA GLN A 291 25.41 -8.69 -24.31
C GLN A 291 26.68 -9.44 -23.88
N LEU A 292 27.50 -8.81 -23.02
CA LEU A 292 28.67 -9.48 -22.42
C LEU A 292 28.24 -10.70 -21.61
N PHE A 293 27.24 -10.56 -20.76
CA PHE A 293 26.73 -11.65 -19.94
C PHE A 293 26.14 -12.80 -20.79
N LEU A 294 25.41 -12.49 -21.87
CA LEU A 294 24.91 -13.48 -22.82
C LEU A 294 26.03 -14.23 -23.54
N ASN A 295 27.12 -13.55 -23.88
CA ASN A 295 28.28 -14.19 -24.53
C ASN A 295 29.06 -15.12 -23.57
N GLU A 296 29.07 -14.81 -22.28
CA GLU A 296 29.63 -15.69 -21.24
C GLU A 296 28.77 -16.93 -20.98
N PHE A 297 27.45 -16.79 -21.19
CA PHE A 297 26.49 -17.87 -20.97
C PHE A 297 26.44 -18.88 -22.14
N ARG A 298 26.74 -18.46 -23.36
CA ARG A 298 26.80 -19.33 -24.56
C ARG A 298 28.03 -20.19 -24.59
#